data_3ca99803e0fc475253dbd772b5262e63
#
_entry.id   3ca99803e0fc475253dbd772b5262e63
#
_cell.length_a   1.000
_cell.length_b   1.000
_cell.length_c   1.000
_cell.angle_alpha   90.00
_cell.angle_beta   90.00
_cell.angle_gamma   90.00
#
_symmetry.space_group_name_H-M   'P 1'
#
loop_
_entity.id
_entity.type
_entity.pdbx_description
1 polymer ?
#
loop_
_entity_poly.entity_id
_entity_poly.type
_entity_poly.pdbx_seq_one_letter_code
_entity_poly.pdbx_strand_id
1 'polypeptide(L)'
;MTRATWKYIFILVTIWLLIVGYMGWQLLSVVEDSNRNVAVVLQKERQLDLMKSQNEALRKKLAEVEGLKDKLEVEIAEIKKKNVELERKLKSVSVSSSSAAVKRDEGSKESPAISNEFRPPSREFLITRRRAEKTLKELWYFVSSEITKVNKIASDKVQSKLRQIMGTVEDMHHLLSHNFENLKTMDGQQDWAEKEHKFLSDLVQRRLRYLQHPKDCNTAKKLVCQLNKGCGYGCQVHHLMYCFIVAYGLERTLIVDSSGWRYSSNGWTGIFKPVSETCTSHHGHVAGWSGGASKNEQNVLLPIVDSLFPRPKYMPLAVPKDLASRIEQIHGHPFVWWIGQFAKYLFRYAPQVQEEIDKKRSLLGFKKPIVG
;
A
#
# COMPACT_ATOMS: atom_id res chain seq x y z
N MET A 1 -56.61 44.15 -55.98
CA MET A 1 -56.11 43.62 -54.71
C MET A 1 -55.56 44.79 -53.88
N THR A 2 -56.18 45.06 -52.73
CA THR A 2 -55.83 46.19 -51.88
C THR A 2 -54.56 45.93 -51.08
N ARG A 3 -53.77 46.94 -50.73
CA ARG A 3 -52.54 46.86 -49.91
C ARG A 3 -52.75 46.07 -48.58
N ALA A 4 -53.96 45.97 -48.09
CA ALA A 4 -54.35 45.24 -46.90
C ALA A 4 -54.26 43.69 -47.09
N THR A 5 -54.73 43.22 -48.26
CA THR A 5 -54.69 41.75 -48.55
C THR A 5 -53.26 41.20 -48.65
N TRP A 6 -52.30 41.97 -49.15
CA TRP A 6 -50.90 41.61 -49.20
C TRP A 6 -50.25 41.49 -47.79
N LYS A 7 -50.61 42.33 -46.84
CA LYS A 7 -50.14 42.25 -45.46
C LYS A 7 -50.60 40.96 -44.75
N TYR A 8 -51.87 40.59 -44.97
CA TYR A 8 -52.40 39.34 -44.39
C TYR A 8 -51.77 38.12 -45.00
N ILE A 9 -51.49 38.05 -46.27
CA ILE A 9 -50.78 36.95 -46.93
C ILE A 9 -49.35 36.84 -46.39
N PHE A 10 -48.66 38.00 -46.24
CA PHE A 10 -47.31 38.01 -45.70
C PHE A 10 -47.25 37.50 -44.23
N ILE A 11 -48.20 37.86 -43.38
CA ILE A 11 -48.34 37.41 -42.01
C ILE A 11 -48.60 35.89 -41.99
N LEU A 12 -49.49 35.39 -42.82
CA LEU A 12 -49.79 33.95 -42.90
C LEU A 12 -48.59 33.13 -43.38
N VAL A 13 -47.86 33.63 -44.36
CA VAL A 13 -46.64 32.97 -44.85
C VAL A 13 -45.52 32.94 -43.77
N THR A 14 -45.34 34.05 -43.03
CA THR A 14 -44.36 34.10 -41.94
C THR A 14 -44.71 33.13 -40.78
N ILE A 15 -46.00 33.08 -40.40
CA ILE A 15 -46.47 32.12 -39.36
C ILE A 15 -46.27 30.68 -39.86
N TRP A 16 -46.60 30.40 -41.11
CA TRP A 16 -46.39 29.06 -41.69
C TRP A 16 -44.91 28.64 -41.70
N LEU A 17 -44.00 29.57 -42.08
CA LEU A 17 -42.56 29.31 -42.05
C LEU A 17 -42.05 29.11 -40.63
N LEU A 18 -42.56 29.79 -39.62
CA LEU A 18 -42.22 29.58 -38.22
C LEU A 18 -42.69 28.20 -37.73
N ILE A 19 -43.90 27.79 -38.11
CA ILE A 19 -44.41 26.43 -37.75
C ILE A 19 -43.58 25.33 -38.40
N VAL A 20 -43.26 25.46 -39.69
CA VAL A 20 -42.43 24.48 -40.42
C VAL A 20 -41.01 24.43 -39.84
N GLY A 21 -40.43 25.61 -39.51
CA GLY A 21 -39.12 25.69 -38.85
C GLY A 21 -39.13 25.05 -37.47
N TYR A 22 -40.17 25.28 -36.68
CA TYR A 22 -40.32 24.63 -35.35
C TYR A 22 -40.49 23.11 -35.43
N MET A 23 -41.34 22.63 -36.36
CA MET A 23 -41.49 21.18 -36.58
C MET A 23 -40.19 20.53 -37.09
N GLY A 24 -39.47 21.19 -37.99
CA GLY A 24 -38.17 20.74 -38.46
C GLY A 24 -37.13 20.64 -37.31
N TRP A 25 -37.10 21.65 -36.43
CA TRP A 25 -36.25 21.61 -35.23
C TRP A 25 -36.59 20.45 -34.28
N GLN A 26 -37.90 20.23 -34.04
CA GLN A 26 -38.33 19.07 -33.19
C GLN A 26 -37.94 17.72 -33.80
N LEU A 27 -38.12 17.54 -35.12
CA LEU A 27 -37.72 16.33 -35.80
C LEU A 27 -36.19 16.08 -35.70
N LEU A 28 -35.39 17.12 -35.88
CA LEU A 28 -33.94 17.06 -35.75
C LEU A 28 -33.50 16.67 -34.32
N SER A 29 -34.14 17.24 -33.30
CA SER A 29 -33.84 16.90 -31.90
C SER A 29 -34.17 15.47 -31.55
N VAL A 30 -35.29 14.90 -32.04
CA VAL A 30 -35.65 13.48 -31.84
C VAL A 30 -34.70 12.53 -32.54
N VAL A 31 -34.22 12.89 -33.75
CA VAL A 31 -33.21 12.09 -34.46
C VAL A 31 -31.86 12.11 -33.74
N GLU A 32 -31.48 13.27 -33.20
CA GLU A 32 -30.22 13.40 -32.44
C GLU A 32 -30.24 12.62 -31.14
N ASP A 33 -31.35 12.61 -30.39
CA ASP A 33 -31.52 11.80 -29.18
C ASP A 33 -31.58 10.29 -29.47
N SER A 34 -32.21 9.90 -30.59
CA SER A 34 -32.21 8.52 -31.05
C SER A 34 -30.81 8.04 -31.38
N ASN A 35 -30.01 8.83 -32.09
CA ASN A 35 -28.62 8.51 -32.42
C ASN A 35 -27.74 8.43 -31.17
N ARG A 36 -27.92 9.28 -30.16
CA ARG A 36 -27.22 9.18 -28.86
C ARG A 36 -27.57 7.89 -28.14
N ASN A 37 -28.85 7.52 -28.12
CA ASN A 37 -29.28 6.26 -27.47
C ASN A 37 -28.69 5.03 -28.16
N VAL A 38 -28.63 5.00 -29.49
CA VAL A 38 -27.98 3.94 -30.27
C VAL A 38 -26.48 3.86 -29.95
N ALA A 39 -25.78 5.00 -29.87
CA ALA A 39 -24.36 5.03 -29.52
C ALA A 39 -24.09 4.50 -28.10
N VAL A 40 -24.95 4.81 -27.13
CA VAL A 40 -24.86 4.30 -25.76
C VAL A 40 -25.08 2.80 -25.69
N VAL A 41 -26.05 2.28 -26.46
CA VAL A 41 -26.32 0.82 -26.53
C VAL A 41 -25.12 0.11 -27.12
N LEU A 42 -24.58 0.58 -28.25
CA LEU A 42 -23.40 -0.01 -28.89
C LEU A 42 -22.16 0.03 -27.97
N GLN A 43 -22.01 1.07 -27.18
CA GLN A 43 -20.93 1.17 -26.20
C GLN A 43 -21.10 0.14 -25.07
N LYS A 44 -22.32 -0.08 -24.58
CA LYS A 44 -22.62 -1.09 -23.57
C LYS A 44 -22.41 -2.51 -24.11
N GLU A 45 -22.78 -2.79 -25.34
CA GLU A 45 -22.52 -4.08 -25.97
C GLU A 45 -21.01 -4.38 -26.07
N ARG A 46 -20.20 -3.41 -26.52
CA ARG A 46 -18.74 -3.57 -26.54
C ARG A 46 -18.15 -3.82 -25.16
N GLN A 47 -18.65 -3.14 -24.13
CA GLN A 47 -18.23 -3.38 -22.76
C GLN A 47 -18.62 -4.79 -22.28
N LEU A 48 -19.80 -5.25 -22.63
CA LEU A 48 -20.26 -6.59 -22.28
C LEU A 48 -19.39 -7.67 -22.94
N ASP A 49 -19.04 -7.49 -24.20
CA ASP A 49 -18.18 -8.45 -24.91
C ASP A 49 -16.75 -8.44 -24.37
N LEU A 50 -16.22 -7.27 -23.99
CA LEU A 50 -14.93 -7.18 -23.31
C LEU A 50 -14.96 -7.91 -21.95
N MET A 51 -16.02 -7.74 -21.17
CA MET A 51 -16.19 -8.44 -19.90
C MET A 51 -16.34 -9.97 -20.08
N LYS A 52 -17.02 -10.43 -21.11
CA LYS A 52 -17.12 -11.86 -21.45
C LYS A 52 -15.74 -12.43 -21.77
N SER A 53 -14.97 -11.75 -22.62
CA SER A 53 -13.61 -12.15 -22.98
C SER A 53 -12.68 -12.20 -21.75
N GLN A 54 -12.76 -11.20 -20.84
CA GLN A 54 -12.00 -11.20 -19.60
C GLN A 54 -12.39 -12.35 -18.66
N ASN A 55 -13.68 -12.67 -18.55
CA ASN A 55 -14.17 -13.80 -17.77
C ASN A 55 -13.67 -15.14 -18.31
N GLU A 56 -13.62 -15.28 -19.63
CA GLU A 56 -13.10 -16.48 -20.27
C GLU A 56 -11.59 -16.66 -20.01
N ALA A 57 -10.83 -15.58 -20.10
CA ALA A 57 -9.41 -15.58 -19.76
C ALA A 57 -9.15 -15.90 -18.28
N LEU A 58 -10.00 -15.39 -17.38
CA LEU A 58 -9.94 -15.72 -15.94
C LEU A 58 -10.26 -17.18 -15.67
N ARG A 59 -11.26 -17.76 -16.34
CA ARG A 59 -11.59 -19.18 -16.22
C ARG A 59 -10.45 -20.08 -16.67
N LYS A 60 -9.75 -19.74 -17.78
CA LYS A 60 -8.54 -20.46 -18.21
C LYS A 60 -7.43 -20.42 -17.17
N LYS A 61 -7.15 -19.24 -16.61
CA LYS A 61 -6.15 -19.10 -15.53
C LYS A 61 -6.56 -19.87 -14.26
N LEU A 62 -7.83 -19.90 -13.92
CA LEU A 62 -8.32 -20.68 -12.79
C LEU A 62 -8.05 -22.17 -12.97
N ALA A 63 -8.35 -22.71 -14.15
CA ALA A 63 -8.08 -24.11 -14.48
C ALA A 63 -6.58 -24.46 -14.45
N GLU A 64 -5.71 -23.53 -14.90
CA GLU A 64 -4.24 -23.70 -14.78
C GLU A 64 -3.80 -23.75 -13.31
N VAL A 65 -4.33 -22.86 -12.46
CA VAL A 65 -4.00 -22.82 -11.03
C VAL A 65 -4.52 -24.08 -10.32
N GLU A 66 -5.70 -24.55 -10.65
CA GLU A 66 -6.24 -25.83 -10.13
C GLU A 66 -5.34 -27.00 -10.51
N GLY A 67 -4.91 -27.09 -11.77
CA GLY A 67 -3.96 -28.12 -12.21
C GLY A 67 -2.57 -28.05 -11.54
N LEU A 68 -2.09 -26.84 -11.20
CA LEU A 68 -0.87 -26.65 -10.42
C LEU A 68 -1.07 -27.06 -8.95
N LYS A 69 -2.24 -26.79 -8.39
CA LYS A 69 -2.59 -27.21 -7.02
C LYS A 69 -2.57 -28.73 -6.90
N ASP A 70 -3.19 -29.45 -7.83
CA ASP A 70 -3.23 -30.90 -7.82
C ASP A 70 -1.83 -31.52 -7.91
N LYS A 71 -0.93 -30.95 -8.74
CA LYS A 71 0.47 -31.38 -8.80
C LYS A 71 1.20 -31.15 -7.48
N LEU A 72 0.99 -29.99 -6.85
CA LEU A 72 1.60 -29.67 -5.56
C LEU A 72 1.09 -30.60 -4.44
N GLU A 73 -0.18 -30.99 -4.45
CA GLU A 73 -0.73 -31.94 -3.47
C GLU A 73 -0.09 -33.31 -3.60
N VAL A 74 0.21 -33.77 -4.83
CA VAL A 74 0.94 -35.03 -5.06
C VAL A 74 2.38 -34.93 -4.54
N GLU A 75 3.10 -33.84 -4.82
CA GLU A 75 4.47 -33.62 -4.31
C GLU A 75 4.51 -33.58 -2.77
N ILE A 76 3.54 -32.88 -2.15
CA ILE A 76 3.41 -32.83 -0.69
C ILE A 76 3.20 -34.23 -0.10
N ALA A 77 2.36 -35.05 -0.74
CA ALA A 77 2.12 -36.43 -0.29
C ALA A 77 3.40 -37.27 -0.37
N GLU A 78 4.21 -37.10 -1.43
CA GLU A 78 5.48 -37.82 -1.60
C GLU A 78 6.53 -37.36 -0.56
N ILE A 79 6.64 -36.05 -0.30
CA ILE A 79 7.53 -35.52 0.74
C ILE A 79 7.12 -36.01 2.12
N LYS A 80 5.83 -36.05 2.45
CA LYS A 80 5.34 -36.61 3.71
C LYS A 80 5.74 -38.07 3.87
N LYS A 81 5.62 -38.89 2.82
CA LYS A 81 6.03 -40.28 2.82
C LYS A 81 7.55 -40.44 3.08
N LYS A 82 8.37 -39.62 2.42
CA LYS A 82 9.82 -39.58 2.64
C LYS A 82 10.20 -39.16 4.08
N ASN A 83 9.48 -38.20 4.64
CA ASN A 83 9.71 -37.75 6.01
C ASN A 83 9.39 -38.86 7.03
N VAL A 84 8.27 -39.59 6.87
CA VAL A 84 7.92 -40.72 7.73
C VAL A 84 8.98 -41.80 7.65
N GLU A 85 9.54 -42.08 6.47
CA GLU A 85 10.63 -43.07 6.31
C GLU A 85 11.93 -42.62 6.97
N LEU A 86 12.28 -41.33 6.86
CA LEU A 86 13.42 -40.73 7.54
C LEU A 86 13.27 -40.76 9.06
N GLU A 87 12.08 -40.49 9.60
CA GLU A 87 11.82 -40.61 11.04
C GLU A 87 11.97 -42.04 11.53
N ARG A 88 11.52 -43.04 10.75
CA ARG A 88 11.75 -44.46 11.09
C ARG A 88 13.25 -44.81 11.10
N LYS A 89 14.01 -44.34 10.10
CA LYS A 89 15.48 -44.53 10.06
C LYS A 89 16.17 -43.86 11.24
N LEU A 90 15.73 -42.65 11.62
CA LEU A 90 16.29 -41.95 12.79
C LEU A 90 16.02 -42.71 14.09
N LYS A 91 14.80 -43.24 14.27
CA LYS A 91 14.46 -44.07 15.43
C LYS A 91 15.26 -45.36 15.48
N SER A 92 15.52 -46.00 14.34
CA SER A 92 16.36 -47.23 14.31
C SER A 92 17.84 -46.95 14.66
N VAL A 93 18.37 -45.79 14.30
CA VAL A 93 19.72 -45.33 14.66
C VAL A 93 19.82 -44.96 16.14
N SER A 94 18.78 -44.34 16.71
CA SER A 94 18.76 -44.00 18.15
C SER A 94 18.63 -45.20 19.06
N VAL A 95 18.02 -46.30 18.61
CA VAL A 95 17.93 -47.56 19.36
C VAL A 95 19.26 -48.33 19.35
N SER A 96 20.08 -48.20 18.29
CA SER A 96 21.40 -48.83 18.22
C SER A 96 22.51 -48.12 19.00
N SER A 97 22.27 -46.86 19.46
CA SER A 97 23.23 -46.09 20.25
C SER A 97 22.96 -46.08 21.77
N SER A 98 21.91 -46.75 22.26
CA SER A 98 21.53 -46.74 23.68
C SER A 98 21.93 -48.01 24.47
N SER A 99 22.95 -48.78 24.03
CA SER A 99 23.51 -49.89 24.81
C SER A 99 24.86 -49.56 25.50
N ALA A 100 24.95 -48.36 26.09
CA ALA A 100 26.05 -48.07 27.03
C ALA A 100 25.49 -47.29 28.22
N ALA A 101 25.46 -47.96 29.32
CA ALA A 101 24.96 -47.62 30.63
C ALA A 101 25.23 -46.21 31.12
N VAL A 102 24.22 -45.59 31.80
CA VAL A 102 24.43 -45.04 33.16
C VAL A 102 23.07 -45.06 33.90
N LYS A 103 23.03 -45.79 35.02
CA LYS A 103 21.99 -45.72 36.05
C LYS A 103 22.02 -44.36 36.72
N ARG A 104 20.88 -43.69 36.86
CA ARG A 104 20.53 -42.79 37.96
C ARG A 104 19.03 -42.56 38.00
N ASP A 105 18.48 -43.07 39.01
CA ASP A 105 17.69 -42.53 40.13
C ASP A 105 16.27 -41.99 39.81
N GLU A 106 15.37 -42.62 40.56
CA GLU A 106 13.94 -42.30 40.62
C GLU A 106 13.69 -40.95 41.29
N GLY A 107 12.70 -40.21 40.79
CA GLY A 107 12.05 -39.19 41.59
C GLY A 107 11.62 -37.95 40.82
N SER A 108 10.44 -37.96 40.39
CA SER A 108 9.37 -36.97 40.40
C SER A 108 8.58 -36.94 39.10
N LYS A 109 7.34 -37.38 39.23
CA LYS A 109 6.27 -37.12 38.26
C LYS A 109 5.94 -35.64 38.34
N GLU A 110 6.55 -34.82 37.48
CA GLU A 110 5.98 -33.53 37.11
C GLU A 110 5.16 -33.72 35.84
N SER A 111 3.87 -33.56 35.99
CA SER A 111 2.96 -33.34 34.88
C SER A 111 3.51 -32.21 33.99
N PRO A 112 3.47 -32.32 32.66
CA PRO A 112 3.91 -31.22 31.80
C PRO A 112 3.03 -30.03 32.13
N ALA A 113 3.59 -29.05 32.81
CA ALA A 113 2.98 -27.71 32.90
C ALA A 113 2.76 -27.27 31.45
N ILE A 114 1.51 -27.11 31.07
CA ILE A 114 1.13 -26.45 29.84
C ILE A 114 1.71 -25.05 29.96
N SER A 115 2.87 -24.84 29.38
CA SER A 115 3.43 -23.51 29.23
C SER A 115 2.40 -22.74 28.42
N ASN A 116 1.70 -21.81 29.05
CA ASN A 116 0.83 -20.82 28.41
C ASN A 116 1.69 -19.85 27.59
N GLU A 117 2.55 -20.38 26.74
CA GLU A 117 3.36 -19.60 25.84
C GLU A 117 2.46 -19.17 24.68
N PHE A 118 2.19 -17.89 24.61
CA PHE A 118 1.39 -17.27 23.54
C PHE A 118 1.94 -17.72 22.18
N ARG A 119 1.14 -18.41 21.39
CA ARG A 119 1.44 -18.73 20.00
C ARG A 119 0.83 -17.69 19.08
N PRO A 120 1.64 -16.98 18.28
CA PRO A 120 1.10 -16.04 17.34
C PRO A 120 0.11 -16.74 16.39
N PRO A 121 -0.99 -16.09 16.02
CA PRO A 121 -1.96 -16.63 15.07
C PRO A 121 -1.31 -16.99 13.74
N SER A 122 -1.90 -17.95 13.04
CA SER A 122 -1.38 -18.33 11.72
C SER A 122 -1.46 -17.14 10.74
N ARG A 123 -0.57 -17.14 9.75
CA ARG A 123 -0.56 -16.13 8.69
C ARG A 123 -1.93 -16.05 7.97
N GLU A 124 -2.52 -17.20 7.69
CA GLU A 124 -3.82 -17.33 7.01
C GLU A 124 -4.94 -16.70 7.83
N PHE A 125 -4.96 -16.93 9.16
CA PHE A 125 -5.91 -16.31 10.06
C PHE A 125 -5.80 -14.78 10.01
N LEU A 126 -4.59 -14.24 10.10
CA LEU A 126 -4.35 -12.79 10.08
C LEU A 126 -4.76 -12.13 8.76
N ILE A 127 -4.46 -12.78 7.64
CA ILE A 127 -4.86 -12.29 6.31
C ILE A 127 -6.38 -12.34 6.16
N THR A 128 -7.02 -13.43 6.58
CA THR A 128 -8.47 -13.60 6.46
C THR A 128 -9.20 -12.58 7.34
N ARG A 129 -8.75 -12.36 8.57
CA ARG A 129 -9.32 -11.35 9.46
C ARG A 129 -9.22 -9.94 8.84
N ARG A 130 -8.03 -9.52 8.36
CA ARG A 130 -7.87 -8.23 7.71
C ARG A 130 -8.74 -8.08 6.46
N ARG A 131 -8.93 -9.16 5.72
CA ARG A 131 -9.83 -9.18 4.56
C ARG A 131 -11.28 -8.95 5.01
N ALA A 132 -11.72 -9.61 6.10
CA ALA A 132 -13.04 -9.41 6.64
C ALA A 132 -13.27 -7.97 7.15
N GLU A 133 -12.31 -7.40 7.89
CA GLU A 133 -12.33 -5.99 8.32
C GLU A 133 -12.42 -5.02 7.12
N LYS A 134 -11.64 -5.28 6.07
CA LYS A 134 -11.66 -4.47 4.85
C LYS A 134 -13.01 -4.58 4.12
N THR A 135 -13.52 -5.80 3.96
CA THR A 135 -14.82 -6.04 3.31
C THR A 135 -15.96 -5.37 4.08
N LEU A 136 -15.92 -5.36 5.41
CA LEU A 136 -16.89 -4.63 6.22
C LEU A 136 -16.88 -3.13 5.93
N LYS A 137 -15.69 -2.50 5.82
CA LYS A 137 -15.55 -1.09 5.45
C LYS A 137 -16.04 -0.82 4.02
N GLU A 138 -15.69 -1.68 3.08
CA GLU A 138 -16.14 -1.57 1.68
C GLU A 138 -17.66 -1.69 1.57
N LEU A 139 -18.27 -2.61 2.32
CA LEU A 139 -19.71 -2.76 2.40
C LEU A 139 -20.39 -1.50 2.94
N TRP A 140 -19.84 -0.93 4.02
CA TRP A 140 -20.33 0.32 4.59
C TRP A 140 -20.30 1.48 3.57
N TYR A 141 -19.17 1.70 2.91
CA TYR A 141 -19.04 2.76 1.91
C TYR A 141 -19.96 2.54 0.71
N PHE A 142 -20.10 1.30 0.25
CA PHE A 142 -21.01 0.96 -0.83
C PHE A 142 -22.46 1.28 -0.45
N VAL A 143 -22.95 0.74 0.67
CA VAL A 143 -24.34 0.94 1.11
C VAL A 143 -24.61 2.43 1.36
N SER A 144 -23.72 3.13 2.06
CA SER A 144 -23.85 4.56 2.33
C SER A 144 -23.92 5.39 1.04
N SER A 145 -23.07 5.08 0.06
CA SER A 145 -23.09 5.74 -1.25
C SER A 145 -24.39 5.48 -2.01
N GLU A 146 -24.84 4.22 -2.10
CA GLU A 146 -26.05 3.88 -2.84
C GLU A 146 -27.32 4.44 -2.18
N ILE A 147 -27.45 4.35 -0.87
CA ILE A 147 -28.58 4.97 -0.15
C ILE A 147 -28.60 6.48 -0.36
N THR A 148 -27.43 7.13 -0.33
CA THR A 148 -27.33 8.59 -0.57
C THR A 148 -27.78 8.96 -1.98
N LYS A 149 -27.44 8.17 -3.00
CA LYS A 149 -27.89 8.40 -4.40
C LYS A 149 -29.41 8.25 -4.51
N VAL A 150 -29.98 7.17 -3.97
CA VAL A 150 -31.42 6.90 -4.02
C VAL A 150 -32.20 7.97 -3.24
N ASN A 151 -31.67 8.40 -2.09
CA ASN A 151 -32.31 9.43 -1.25
C ASN A 151 -32.52 10.76 -1.97
N LYS A 152 -31.64 11.12 -2.94
CA LYS A 152 -31.75 12.36 -3.72
C LYS A 152 -32.96 12.41 -4.67
N ILE A 153 -33.45 11.25 -5.09
CA ILE A 153 -34.54 11.11 -6.09
C ILE A 153 -35.82 10.51 -5.50
N ALA A 154 -35.77 10.15 -4.22
CA ALA A 154 -36.87 9.48 -3.53
C ALA A 154 -37.93 10.47 -3.00
N SER A 155 -39.18 10.05 -2.90
CA SER A 155 -40.22 10.82 -2.20
C SER A 155 -39.97 10.87 -0.69
N ASP A 156 -40.52 11.87 0.01
CA ASP A 156 -40.30 12.13 1.45
C ASP A 156 -40.55 10.89 2.33
N LYS A 157 -41.59 10.12 2.01
CA LYS A 157 -41.89 8.86 2.75
C LYS A 157 -40.78 7.83 2.58
N VAL A 158 -40.23 7.69 1.35
CA VAL A 158 -39.12 6.78 1.07
C VAL A 158 -37.82 7.29 1.69
N GLN A 159 -37.55 8.59 1.65
CA GLN A 159 -36.41 9.23 2.30
C GLN A 159 -36.38 8.97 3.79
N SER A 160 -37.55 9.04 4.48
CA SER A 160 -37.66 8.72 5.90
C SER A 160 -37.27 7.27 6.19
N LYS A 161 -37.72 6.32 5.36
CA LYS A 161 -37.35 4.90 5.50
C LYS A 161 -35.88 4.65 5.21
N LEU A 162 -35.31 5.30 4.19
CA LEU A 162 -33.88 5.21 3.87
C LEU A 162 -33.01 5.73 5.00
N ARG A 163 -33.38 6.84 5.66
CA ARG A 163 -32.66 7.34 6.85
C ARG A 163 -32.69 6.33 8.00
N GLN A 164 -33.85 5.69 8.24
CA GLN A 164 -33.95 4.64 9.26
C GLN A 164 -33.03 3.44 8.94
N ILE A 165 -33.02 2.96 7.68
CA ILE A 165 -32.15 1.87 7.24
C ILE A 165 -30.69 2.28 7.42
N MET A 166 -30.31 3.49 7.00
CA MET A 166 -28.94 3.98 7.12
C MET A 166 -28.48 3.99 8.58
N GLY A 167 -29.29 4.52 9.51
CA GLY A 167 -28.95 4.48 10.93
C GLY A 167 -28.73 3.06 11.47
N THR A 168 -29.62 2.11 11.10
CA THR A 168 -29.45 0.71 11.51
C THR A 168 -28.16 0.09 10.93
N VAL A 169 -27.83 0.35 9.67
CA VAL A 169 -26.60 -0.17 9.04
C VAL A 169 -25.36 0.46 9.66
N GLU A 170 -25.42 1.75 10.03
CA GLU A 170 -24.34 2.45 10.73
C GLU A 170 -24.07 1.83 12.10
N ASP A 171 -25.13 1.58 12.89
CA ASP A 171 -25.02 0.91 14.19
C ASP A 171 -24.41 -0.50 14.06
N MET A 172 -24.85 -1.29 13.07
CA MET A 172 -24.28 -2.61 12.80
C MET A 172 -22.81 -2.54 12.37
N HIS A 173 -22.45 -1.57 11.55
CA HIS A 173 -21.05 -1.34 11.16
C HIS A 173 -20.18 -1.00 12.36
N HIS A 174 -20.64 -0.10 13.24
CA HIS A 174 -19.91 0.26 14.46
C HIS A 174 -19.75 -0.94 15.40
N LEU A 175 -20.82 -1.73 15.62
CA LEU A 175 -20.77 -2.92 16.46
C LEU A 175 -19.77 -3.95 15.93
N LEU A 176 -19.82 -4.27 14.62
CA LEU A 176 -18.89 -5.22 13.99
C LEU A 176 -17.43 -4.71 14.03
N SER A 177 -17.23 -3.41 13.79
CA SER A 177 -15.91 -2.80 13.88
C SER A 177 -15.33 -2.91 15.29
N HIS A 178 -16.15 -2.64 16.31
CA HIS A 178 -15.78 -2.79 17.72
C HIS A 178 -15.45 -4.25 18.08
N ASN A 179 -16.25 -5.20 17.60
CA ASN A 179 -15.99 -6.62 17.81
C ASN A 179 -14.67 -7.08 17.20
N PHE A 180 -14.30 -6.58 16.00
CA PHE A 180 -12.99 -6.86 15.40
C PHE A 180 -11.84 -6.28 16.23
N GLU A 181 -12.00 -5.09 16.80
CA GLU A 181 -10.98 -4.53 17.70
C GLU A 181 -10.86 -5.34 19.00
N ASN A 182 -11.98 -5.74 19.60
CA ASN A 182 -11.96 -6.58 20.80
C ASN A 182 -11.27 -7.93 20.56
N LEU A 183 -11.51 -8.56 19.40
CA LEU A 183 -10.83 -9.81 19.03
C LEU A 183 -9.30 -9.66 19.01
N LYS A 184 -8.77 -8.49 18.69
CA LYS A 184 -7.30 -8.24 18.70
C LYS A 184 -6.73 -8.20 20.12
N THR A 185 -7.52 -7.74 21.09
CA THR A 185 -7.06 -7.57 22.46
C THR A 185 -7.25 -8.83 23.31
N MET A 186 -8.31 -9.60 23.03
CA MET A 186 -8.70 -10.76 23.86
C MET A 186 -7.72 -11.92 23.81
N ASP A 187 -7.02 -12.11 22.68
CA ASP A 187 -6.11 -13.24 22.45
C ASP A 187 -4.62 -12.90 22.64
N GLY A 188 -4.29 -11.71 23.12
CA GLY A 188 -2.92 -11.23 23.30
C GLY A 188 -2.19 -10.91 21.98
N GLN A 189 -2.90 -10.94 20.84
CA GLN A 189 -2.31 -10.69 19.54
C GLN A 189 -1.79 -9.26 19.40
N GLN A 190 -2.45 -8.30 20.00
CA GLN A 190 -2.03 -6.89 19.94
C GLN A 190 -0.66 -6.72 20.59
N ASP A 191 -0.48 -7.23 21.80
CA ASP A 191 0.79 -7.13 22.53
C ASP A 191 1.94 -7.82 21.79
N TRP A 192 1.66 -8.98 21.21
CA TRP A 192 2.63 -9.67 20.37
C TRP A 192 2.99 -8.85 19.13
N ALA A 193 1.99 -8.33 18.41
CA ALA A 193 2.20 -7.54 17.21
C ALA A 193 3.01 -6.27 17.51
N GLU A 194 2.76 -5.60 18.63
CA GLU A 194 3.51 -4.43 19.06
C GLU A 194 4.97 -4.75 19.36
N LYS A 195 5.23 -5.86 20.08
CA LYS A 195 6.60 -6.34 20.36
C LYS A 195 7.34 -6.69 19.07
N GLU A 196 6.69 -7.44 18.19
CA GLU A 196 7.26 -7.85 16.90
C GLU A 196 7.51 -6.64 15.99
N HIS A 197 6.56 -5.70 15.94
CA HIS A 197 6.70 -4.45 15.20
C HIS A 197 7.90 -3.63 15.70
N LYS A 198 8.06 -3.50 17.02
CA LYS A 198 9.20 -2.83 17.62
C LYS A 198 10.51 -3.53 17.28
N PHE A 199 10.57 -4.85 17.44
CA PHE A 199 11.77 -5.64 17.12
C PHE A 199 12.19 -5.46 15.66
N LEU A 200 11.24 -5.60 14.71
CA LEU A 200 11.52 -5.43 13.28
C LEU A 200 11.93 -4.00 12.94
N SER A 201 11.25 -3.02 13.53
CA SER A 201 11.62 -1.61 13.35
C SER A 201 13.06 -1.35 13.82
N ASP A 202 13.43 -1.82 15.01
CA ASP A 202 14.78 -1.64 15.56
C ASP A 202 15.83 -2.38 14.72
N LEU A 203 15.51 -3.57 14.21
CA LEU A 203 16.38 -4.31 13.30
C LEU A 203 16.65 -3.52 12.01
N VAL A 204 15.60 -2.98 11.38
CA VAL A 204 15.74 -2.20 10.15
C VAL A 204 16.51 -0.91 10.42
N GLN A 205 16.21 -0.20 11.52
CA GLN A 205 16.95 1.02 11.87
C GLN A 205 18.44 0.73 12.07
N ARG A 206 18.82 -0.39 12.71
CA ARG A 206 20.22 -0.80 12.83
C ARG A 206 20.86 -1.10 11.48
N ARG A 207 20.16 -1.81 10.57
CA ARG A 207 20.66 -2.08 9.21
C ARG A 207 20.88 -0.79 8.41
N LEU A 208 19.93 0.15 8.47
CA LEU A 208 20.05 1.46 7.82
C LEU A 208 21.25 2.24 8.41
N ARG A 209 21.38 2.27 9.74
CA ARG A 209 22.50 2.93 10.40
C ARG A 209 23.83 2.32 9.99
N TYR A 210 23.93 0.97 9.98
CA TYR A 210 25.14 0.26 9.56
C TYR A 210 25.55 0.64 8.13
N LEU A 211 24.59 0.64 7.19
CA LEU A 211 24.83 1.00 5.79
C LEU A 211 25.26 2.48 5.64
N GLN A 212 24.70 3.37 6.43
CA GLN A 212 24.99 4.80 6.38
C GLN A 212 26.27 5.19 7.10
N HIS A 213 26.86 4.31 7.91
CA HIS A 213 28.11 4.56 8.65
C HIS A 213 29.17 3.51 8.26
N PRO A 214 29.67 3.56 7.02
CA PRO A 214 30.73 2.64 6.59
C PRO A 214 32.00 2.84 7.43
N LYS A 215 32.81 1.79 7.59
CA LYS A 215 34.08 1.84 8.32
C LYS A 215 35.05 2.86 7.71
N ASP A 216 35.08 2.93 6.39
CA ASP A 216 35.87 3.89 5.62
C ASP A 216 34.99 4.55 4.55
N CYS A 217 34.73 5.83 4.70
CA CYS A 217 33.94 6.60 3.75
C CYS A 217 34.65 6.75 2.39
N ASN A 218 35.97 6.72 2.34
CA ASN A 218 36.71 6.92 1.08
C ASN A 218 36.53 5.73 0.12
N THR A 219 36.50 4.53 0.65
CA THR A 219 36.35 3.29 -0.14
C THR A 219 34.91 2.84 -0.29
N ALA A 220 33.98 3.35 0.52
CA ALA A 220 32.57 2.98 0.46
C ALA A 220 31.94 3.32 -0.89
N LYS A 221 31.09 2.44 -1.38
CA LYS A 221 30.23 2.74 -2.54
C LYS A 221 29.12 3.69 -2.13
N LYS A 222 28.92 4.76 -2.89
CA LYS A 222 27.97 5.82 -2.58
C LYS A 222 26.90 6.00 -3.65
N LEU A 223 25.73 6.41 -3.24
CA LEU A 223 24.66 6.87 -4.12
C LEU A 223 24.37 8.34 -3.77
N VAL A 224 24.59 9.22 -4.74
CA VAL A 224 24.35 10.65 -4.60
C VAL A 224 22.91 10.97 -5.00
N CYS A 225 22.22 11.71 -4.15
CA CYS A 225 20.83 12.14 -4.34
C CYS A 225 20.77 13.66 -4.24
N GLN A 226 20.38 14.34 -5.31
CA GLN A 226 20.31 15.79 -5.36
C GLN A 226 18.91 16.30 -5.08
N LEU A 227 18.76 17.28 -4.17
CA LEU A 227 17.50 17.90 -3.79
C LEU A 227 17.27 19.28 -4.44
N ASN A 228 17.97 19.60 -5.51
CA ASN A 228 17.92 20.89 -6.22
C ASN A 228 16.83 20.98 -7.30
N LYS A 229 15.80 20.14 -7.25
CA LYS A 229 14.77 20.08 -8.29
C LYS A 229 13.68 21.16 -8.13
N GLY A 230 13.11 21.59 -9.28
CA GLY A 230 12.08 22.62 -9.32
C GLY A 230 10.70 22.22 -8.80
N CYS A 231 10.51 20.97 -8.37
CA CYS A 231 9.24 20.48 -7.84
C CYS A 231 9.02 20.82 -6.35
N GLY A 232 7.81 20.64 -5.84
CA GLY A 232 7.42 20.91 -4.45
C GLY A 232 8.11 20.00 -3.42
N TYR A 233 7.93 20.29 -2.14
CA TYR A 233 8.52 19.56 -1.02
C TYR A 233 8.25 18.06 -1.08
N GLY A 234 6.96 17.68 -1.25
CA GLY A 234 6.57 16.26 -1.31
C GLY A 234 7.26 15.49 -2.44
N CYS A 235 7.43 16.13 -3.61
CA CYS A 235 8.14 15.53 -4.75
C CYS A 235 9.63 15.29 -4.41
N GLN A 236 10.30 16.24 -3.78
CA GLN A 236 11.71 16.11 -3.41
C GLN A 236 11.92 15.06 -2.33
N VAL A 237 11.03 15.01 -1.33
CA VAL A 237 11.03 13.96 -0.31
C VAL A 237 10.78 12.59 -0.92
N HIS A 238 9.84 12.47 -1.85
CA HIS A 238 9.58 11.24 -2.58
C HIS A 238 10.82 10.77 -3.36
N HIS A 239 11.51 11.69 -4.02
CA HIS A 239 12.77 11.38 -4.69
C HIS A 239 13.86 10.92 -3.72
N LEU A 240 14.03 11.62 -2.59
CA LEU A 240 15.01 11.24 -1.56
C LEU A 240 14.70 9.85 -0.98
N MET A 241 13.43 9.55 -0.74
CA MET A 241 12.98 8.23 -0.29
C MET A 241 13.33 7.15 -1.30
N TYR A 242 13.10 7.42 -2.59
CA TYR A 242 13.48 6.53 -3.67
C TYR A 242 14.98 6.29 -3.74
N CYS A 243 15.78 7.37 -3.65
CA CYS A 243 17.25 7.27 -3.56
C CYS A 243 17.68 6.36 -2.41
N PHE A 244 17.04 6.48 -1.24
CA PHE A 244 17.44 5.70 -0.07
C PHE A 244 17.09 4.22 -0.21
N ILE A 245 15.94 3.89 -0.81
CA ILE A 245 15.55 2.50 -1.10
C ILE A 245 16.53 1.87 -2.10
N VAL A 246 16.90 2.61 -3.16
CA VAL A 246 17.87 2.13 -4.15
C VAL A 246 19.26 1.97 -3.50
N ALA A 247 19.69 2.92 -2.67
CA ALA A 247 20.95 2.83 -1.93
C ALA A 247 20.98 1.59 -1.04
N TYR A 248 19.89 1.31 -0.31
CA TYR A 248 19.76 0.09 0.50
C TYR A 248 19.85 -1.18 -0.34
N GLY A 249 19.10 -1.24 -1.45
CA GLY A 249 19.07 -2.42 -2.33
C GLY A 249 20.41 -2.71 -3.04
N LEU A 250 21.24 -1.68 -3.22
CA LEU A 250 22.58 -1.76 -3.82
C LEU A 250 23.72 -1.75 -2.81
N GLU A 251 23.41 -1.80 -1.53
CA GLU A 251 24.39 -1.74 -0.43
C GLU A 251 25.32 -0.51 -0.52
N ARG A 252 24.73 0.66 -0.84
CA ARG A 252 25.44 1.94 -0.97
C ARG A 252 25.10 2.89 0.16
N THR A 253 26.10 3.68 0.59
CA THR A 253 25.88 4.81 1.48
C THR A 253 25.20 5.94 0.71
N LEU A 254 24.09 6.46 1.21
CA LEU A 254 23.37 7.57 0.61
C LEU A 254 24.05 8.90 0.97
N ILE A 255 24.41 9.68 -0.04
CA ILE A 255 24.87 11.05 0.10
C ILE A 255 23.75 11.98 -0.36
N VAL A 256 23.30 12.86 0.51
CA VAL A 256 22.25 13.84 0.18
C VAL A 256 22.92 15.16 -0.17
N ASP A 257 22.93 15.48 -1.46
CA ASP A 257 23.32 16.81 -1.93
C ASP A 257 22.10 17.74 -1.89
N SER A 258 22.05 18.56 -0.87
CA SER A 258 20.99 19.54 -0.62
C SER A 258 21.45 20.98 -0.78
N SER A 259 22.51 21.21 -1.53
CA SER A 259 23.03 22.54 -1.86
C SER A 259 21.93 23.36 -2.57
N GLY A 260 21.61 24.54 -2.04
CA GLY A 260 20.54 25.38 -2.59
C GLY A 260 19.12 24.83 -2.41
N TRP A 261 18.91 23.95 -1.45
CA TRP A 261 17.58 23.42 -1.14
C TRP A 261 16.65 24.53 -0.65
N ARG A 262 15.54 24.76 -1.39
CA ARG A 262 14.66 25.92 -1.20
C ARG A 262 13.96 26.00 0.16
N TYR A 263 13.92 24.90 0.93
CA TYR A 263 13.19 24.81 2.20
C TYR A 263 14.08 25.10 3.42
N SER A 264 15.38 25.19 3.24
CA SER A 264 16.34 25.56 4.29
C SER A 264 17.64 26.08 3.68
N SER A 265 18.13 27.23 4.16
CA SER A 265 19.42 27.80 3.74
C SER A 265 20.59 26.88 4.05
N ASN A 266 20.48 26.08 5.12
CA ASN A 266 21.48 25.10 5.53
C ASN A 266 21.23 23.71 4.92
N GLY A 267 20.42 23.63 3.85
CA GLY A 267 20.06 22.39 3.21
C GLY A 267 19.30 21.43 4.14
N TRP A 268 19.41 20.12 3.87
CA TRP A 268 18.75 19.07 4.64
C TRP A 268 19.07 19.14 6.13
N THR A 269 20.33 19.35 6.49
CA THR A 269 20.80 19.35 7.87
C THR A 269 20.36 20.57 8.70
N GLY A 270 19.79 21.57 8.05
CA GLY A 270 19.15 22.70 8.75
C GLY A 270 17.84 22.31 9.45
N ILE A 271 17.21 21.20 9.03
CA ILE A 271 15.94 20.74 9.59
C ILE A 271 16.07 19.35 10.20
N PHE A 272 16.77 18.45 9.52
CA PHE A 272 16.88 17.04 9.90
C PHE A 272 18.32 16.65 10.23
N LYS A 273 18.50 15.59 10.99
CA LYS A 273 19.84 15.00 11.21
C LYS A 273 20.44 14.56 9.89
N PRO A 274 21.77 14.59 9.76
CA PRO A 274 22.43 14.03 8.59
C PRO A 274 22.08 12.55 8.45
N VAL A 275 21.97 12.06 7.22
CA VAL A 275 21.70 10.65 6.92
C VAL A 275 22.87 9.77 7.39
N SER A 276 24.10 10.29 7.26
CA SER A 276 25.32 9.74 7.85
C SER A 276 26.04 10.82 8.64
N GLU A 277 26.56 10.47 9.82
CA GLU A 277 27.40 11.36 10.62
C GLU A 277 28.89 11.23 10.25
N THR A 278 29.27 10.12 9.62
CA THR A 278 30.67 9.78 9.31
C THR A 278 30.99 9.82 7.81
N CYS A 279 29.97 9.81 6.94
CA CYS A 279 30.13 9.80 5.48
C CYS A 279 29.12 10.76 4.84
N THR A 280 29.48 12.05 4.80
CA THR A 280 28.58 13.15 4.38
C THR A 280 28.84 13.65 2.98
N SER A 281 29.95 13.26 2.33
CA SER A 281 30.36 13.73 1.01
C SER A 281 30.86 12.58 0.15
N HIS A 282 30.89 12.82 -1.15
CA HIS A 282 31.57 11.96 -2.10
C HIS A 282 32.88 12.61 -2.54
N HIS A 283 33.89 11.82 -2.80
CA HIS A 283 35.16 12.27 -3.39
C HIS A 283 35.32 11.62 -4.77
N GLY A 284 35.95 12.35 -5.70
CA GLY A 284 36.22 11.85 -7.03
C GLY A 284 35.04 11.91 -8.00
N HIS A 285 35.17 11.14 -9.09
CA HIS A 285 34.17 11.10 -10.17
C HIS A 285 32.84 10.51 -9.69
N VAL A 286 31.75 11.10 -10.17
CA VAL A 286 30.38 10.59 -9.97
C VAL A 286 29.83 10.17 -11.31
N ALA A 287 29.62 8.87 -11.48
CA ALA A 287 29.03 8.30 -12.69
C ALA A 287 27.51 8.55 -12.73
N GLY A 288 26.96 8.72 -13.92
CA GLY A 288 25.51 8.74 -14.11
C GLY A 288 24.88 7.37 -13.86
N TRP A 289 23.60 7.38 -13.52
CA TRP A 289 22.84 6.16 -13.35
C TRP A 289 22.66 5.40 -14.66
N SER A 290 23.21 4.20 -14.74
CA SER A 290 23.09 3.30 -15.90
C SER A 290 22.47 1.94 -15.54
N GLY A 291 21.64 1.91 -14.47
CA GLY A 291 21.02 0.68 -13.99
C GLY A 291 22.07 -0.33 -13.51
N GLY A 292 22.01 -1.56 -14.04
CA GLY A 292 22.92 -2.64 -13.63
C GLY A 292 24.40 -2.36 -13.89
N ALA A 293 24.76 -1.59 -14.92
CA ALA A 293 26.13 -1.22 -15.23
C ALA A 293 26.76 -0.30 -14.16
N SER A 294 25.95 0.45 -13.40
CA SER A 294 26.44 1.27 -12.28
C SER A 294 26.94 0.47 -11.07
N LYS A 295 26.81 -0.85 -11.09
CA LYS A 295 27.16 -1.71 -9.94
C LYS A 295 28.63 -1.58 -9.52
N ASN A 296 29.53 -1.38 -10.48
CA ASN A 296 30.97 -1.32 -10.23
C ASN A 296 31.48 0.09 -9.90
N GLU A 297 30.70 1.13 -10.21
CA GLU A 297 31.07 2.51 -9.94
C GLU A 297 31.08 2.80 -8.43
N GLN A 298 32.07 3.55 -7.95
CA GLN A 298 32.16 3.93 -6.54
C GLN A 298 31.08 4.94 -6.17
N ASN A 299 30.93 6.01 -6.93
CA ASN A 299 29.92 7.04 -6.69
C ASN A 299 28.96 7.09 -7.89
N VAL A 300 27.68 7.03 -7.63
CA VAL A 300 26.63 7.05 -8.66
C VAL A 300 25.61 8.13 -8.33
N LEU A 301 25.29 8.98 -9.30
CA LEU A 301 24.20 9.95 -9.18
C LEU A 301 22.90 9.31 -9.69
N LEU A 302 21.89 9.22 -8.81
CA LEU A 302 20.55 8.79 -9.21
C LEU A 302 19.76 10.01 -9.70
N PRO A 303 19.35 10.06 -10.98
CA PRO A 303 18.52 11.15 -11.47
C PRO A 303 17.12 11.08 -10.86
N ILE A 304 16.37 12.17 -10.91
CA ILE A 304 14.98 12.17 -10.48
C ILE A 304 14.20 11.12 -11.28
N VAL A 305 13.29 10.40 -10.60
CA VAL A 305 12.51 9.28 -11.19
C VAL A 305 11.82 9.69 -12.49
N ASP A 306 11.34 10.93 -12.56
CA ASP A 306 10.67 11.47 -13.75
C ASP A 306 11.59 11.66 -14.96
N SER A 307 12.91 11.70 -14.76
CA SER A 307 13.92 11.80 -15.81
C SER A 307 14.48 10.44 -16.25
N LEU A 308 14.07 9.35 -15.64
CA LEU A 308 14.47 8.00 -16.04
C LEU A 308 13.75 7.58 -17.33
N PHE A 309 14.50 6.95 -18.25
CA PHE A 309 13.91 6.41 -19.48
C PHE A 309 14.23 4.90 -19.62
N PRO A 310 13.21 4.05 -19.82
CA PRO A 310 11.80 4.37 -19.76
C PRO A 310 11.38 4.79 -18.33
N ARG A 311 10.46 5.76 -18.22
CA ARG A 311 9.96 6.23 -16.92
C ARG A 311 9.29 5.09 -16.17
N PRO A 312 9.67 4.79 -14.92
CA PRO A 312 8.98 3.80 -14.10
C PRO A 312 7.53 4.23 -13.87
N LYS A 313 6.58 3.33 -14.07
CA LYS A 313 5.16 3.61 -13.82
C LYS A 313 4.87 3.81 -12.32
N TYR A 314 5.64 3.14 -11.49
CA TYR A 314 5.54 3.16 -10.02
C TYR A 314 6.86 2.70 -9.41
N MET A 315 7.07 3.02 -8.14
CA MET A 315 8.20 2.48 -7.39
C MET A 315 8.06 0.96 -7.21
N PRO A 316 9.15 0.19 -7.26
CA PRO A 316 9.11 -1.24 -7.00
C PRO A 316 8.50 -1.51 -5.61
N LEU A 317 7.44 -2.29 -5.54
CA LEU A 317 6.83 -2.75 -4.29
C LEU A 317 7.63 -3.93 -3.73
N ALA A 318 8.90 -3.69 -3.38
CA ALA A 318 9.81 -4.71 -2.88
C ALA A 318 10.12 -4.51 -1.40
N VAL A 319 10.13 -5.62 -0.68
CA VAL A 319 10.51 -5.71 0.73
C VAL A 319 11.59 -6.79 0.83
N PRO A 320 12.60 -6.68 1.71
CA PRO A 320 13.61 -7.72 1.91
C PRO A 320 12.97 -9.06 2.21
N LYS A 321 13.45 -10.11 1.52
CA LYS A 321 12.88 -11.47 1.59
C LYS A 321 12.86 -12.03 3.01
N ASP A 322 13.88 -11.74 3.79
CA ASP A 322 14.03 -12.19 5.18
C ASP A 322 13.06 -11.52 6.16
N LEU A 323 12.47 -10.38 5.77
CA LEU A 323 11.52 -9.62 6.58
C LEU A 323 10.07 -9.76 6.09
N ALA A 324 9.88 -10.09 4.82
CA ALA A 324 8.58 -9.98 4.14
C ALA A 324 7.46 -10.73 4.86
N SER A 325 7.66 -12.00 5.21
CA SER A 325 6.65 -12.83 5.89
C SER A 325 6.30 -12.31 7.28
N ARG A 326 7.29 -11.83 8.03
CA ARG A 326 7.11 -11.28 9.38
C ARG A 326 6.35 -9.94 9.33
N ILE A 327 6.72 -9.06 8.40
CA ILE A 327 6.02 -7.78 8.21
C ILE A 327 4.57 -8.02 7.79
N GLU A 328 4.31 -8.99 6.91
CA GLU A 328 2.95 -9.34 6.49
C GLU A 328 2.07 -9.81 7.65
N GLN A 329 2.63 -10.47 8.65
CA GLN A 329 1.89 -10.87 9.86
C GLN A 329 1.46 -9.67 10.70
N ILE A 330 2.30 -8.64 10.85
CA ILE A 330 2.02 -7.48 11.69
C ILE A 330 1.37 -6.31 10.96
N HIS A 331 1.48 -6.21 9.64
CA HIS A 331 0.99 -5.07 8.86
C HIS A 331 0.28 -5.48 7.58
N GLY A 332 -0.90 -4.90 7.32
CA GLY A 332 -1.71 -5.21 6.14
C GLY A 332 -1.09 -4.77 4.80
N HIS A 333 -0.16 -3.83 4.84
CA HIS A 333 0.56 -3.31 3.68
C HIS A 333 2.06 -3.33 3.94
N PRO A 334 2.75 -4.45 3.72
CA PRO A 334 4.17 -4.63 4.04
C PRO A 334 5.08 -3.57 3.43
N PHE A 335 4.81 -3.16 2.19
CA PHE A 335 5.58 -2.12 1.52
C PHE A 335 5.41 -0.74 2.18
N VAL A 336 4.21 -0.38 2.62
CA VAL A 336 3.97 0.89 3.34
C VAL A 336 4.73 0.91 4.67
N TRP A 337 4.71 -0.21 5.40
CA TRP A 337 5.50 -0.36 6.62
C TRP A 337 7.00 -0.19 6.34
N TRP A 338 7.49 -0.83 5.26
CA TRP A 338 8.88 -0.76 4.83
C TRP A 338 9.32 0.67 4.52
N ILE A 339 8.55 1.40 3.71
CA ILE A 339 8.79 2.82 3.42
C ILE A 339 8.77 3.67 4.70
N GLY A 340 7.86 3.37 5.63
CA GLY A 340 7.79 4.03 6.92
C GLY A 340 9.09 3.94 7.73
N GLN A 341 9.87 2.86 7.58
CA GLN A 341 11.16 2.74 8.24
C GLN A 341 12.23 3.69 7.68
N PHE A 342 12.21 3.92 6.36
CA PHE A 342 13.07 4.93 5.74
C PHE A 342 12.66 6.35 6.14
N ALA A 343 11.36 6.63 6.18
CA ALA A 343 10.82 7.89 6.68
C ALA A 343 11.25 8.14 8.13
N LYS A 344 11.12 7.14 9.00
CA LYS A 344 11.57 7.20 10.40
C LYS A 344 13.05 7.52 10.51
N TYR A 345 13.89 7.00 9.61
CA TYR A 345 15.32 7.28 9.60
C TYR A 345 15.64 8.69 9.09
N LEU A 346 15.01 9.12 8.00
CA LEU A 346 15.27 10.40 7.34
C LEU A 346 14.76 11.60 8.14
N PHE A 347 13.55 11.50 8.71
CA PHE A 347 12.88 12.63 9.37
C PHE A 347 13.22 12.78 10.86
N ARG A 348 14.40 12.36 11.26
CA ARG A 348 14.92 12.67 12.59
C ARG A 348 15.30 14.15 12.62
N TYR A 349 14.62 14.95 13.42
CA TYR A 349 14.89 16.37 13.51
C TYR A 349 16.30 16.66 14.02
N ALA A 350 16.91 17.72 13.51
CA ALA A 350 18.10 18.30 14.09
C ALA A 350 17.81 18.76 15.54
N PRO A 351 18.78 18.70 16.47
CA PRO A 351 18.51 18.97 17.88
C PRO A 351 17.83 20.31 18.15
N GLN A 352 18.27 21.37 17.49
CA GLN A 352 17.69 22.71 17.62
C GLN A 352 16.24 22.80 17.15
N VAL A 353 15.90 22.09 16.08
CA VAL A 353 14.52 22.03 15.56
C VAL A 353 13.64 21.21 16.49
N GLN A 354 14.14 20.10 17.02
CA GLN A 354 13.42 19.28 18.00
C GLN A 354 13.09 20.07 19.25
N GLU A 355 14.06 20.82 19.77
CA GLU A 355 13.87 21.67 20.95
C GLU A 355 12.82 22.77 20.72
N GLU A 356 12.83 23.40 19.54
CA GLU A 356 11.82 24.40 19.17
C GLU A 356 10.42 23.79 19.08
N ILE A 357 10.30 22.59 18.47
CA ILE A 357 9.04 21.86 18.40
C ILE A 357 8.52 21.51 19.80
N ASP A 358 9.40 21.01 20.68
CA ASP A 358 9.03 20.60 22.03
C ASP A 358 8.61 21.81 22.88
N LYS A 359 9.28 22.94 22.72
CA LYS A 359 8.90 24.22 23.34
C LYS A 359 7.51 24.67 22.87
N LYS A 360 7.25 24.65 21.57
CA LYS A 360 5.93 25.00 21.00
C LYS A 360 4.83 24.03 21.46
N ARG A 361 5.10 22.75 21.51
CA ARG A 361 4.16 21.74 22.04
C ARG A 361 3.80 21.99 23.50
N SER A 362 4.81 22.33 24.33
CA SER A 362 4.59 22.66 25.73
C SER A 362 3.71 23.90 25.90
N LEU A 363 3.97 24.95 25.09
CA LEU A 363 3.18 26.18 25.10
C LEU A 363 1.72 25.96 24.67
N LEU A 364 1.48 25.06 23.74
CA LEU A 364 0.13 24.69 23.26
C LEU A 364 -0.59 23.69 24.18
N GLY A 365 0.04 23.27 25.28
CA GLY A 365 -0.56 22.35 26.23
C GLY A 365 -0.74 20.93 25.70
N PHE A 366 0.03 20.50 24.69
CA PHE A 366 -0.01 19.11 24.20
C PHE A 366 0.42 18.14 25.29
N LYS A 367 -0.56 17.52 25.95
CA LYS A 367 -0.35 16.43 26.94
C LYS A 367 -1.00 15.16 26.41
N LYS A 368 -0.35 14.02 26.58
CA LYS A 368 -0.95 12.73 26.26
C LYS A 368 -2.03 12.36 27.29
N PRO A 369 -3.15 11.71 26.90
CA PRO A 369 -3.52 11.39 25.51
C PRO A 369 -4.03 12.62 24.75
N ILE A 370 -3.70 12.70 23.46
CA ILE A 370 -4.24 13.71 22.53
C ILE A 370 -5.36 13.06 21.75
N VAL A 371 -6.56 13.61 21.88
CA VAL A 371 -7.73 13.24 21.07
C VAL A 371 -7.93 14.37 20.06
N GLY A 372 -7.89 14.04 18.78
CA GLY A 372 -8.10 14.97 17.67
C GLY A 372 -9.43 14.69 16.97
#